data_82e6802e157dee85112a23711ad84ec4
#
_entry.id   82e6802e157dee85112a23711ad84ec4
#
_cell.length_a   1.000
_cell.length_b   1.000
_cell.length_c   1.000
_cell.angle_alpha   90.00
_cell.angle_beta   90.00
_cell.angle_gamma   90.00
#
_symmetry.space_group_name_H-M   'P 1'
#
loop_
_entity.id
_entity.type
_entity.pdbx_description
1 polymer ?
#
loop_
_entity_poly.entity_id
_entity_poly.type
_entity_poly.pdbx_seq_one_letter_code
_entity_poly.pdbx_strand_id
1 'polypeptide(L)'
;CRTMNEPCKLRESVMACEGHALVIGGPGSGKTTLALRKALKRIRDGMLPGQSALFLSFSRAAVARILDAAKLESTKSEQEQLSIQTFHSFFWDILKAHAYLLGAPHRLSILLPHDEKALSGGLRDEDEGWDEWLVKRERLFLEEGRIAFDLFAPNATALLARSSPLLASTAHRHPITIVDE
;
A
#
# COMPACT_ATOMS: atom_id res chain seq x y z
N CYS A 1 7.48 -23.53 15.29
CA CYS A 1 8.47 -22.89 16.17
C CYS A 1 7.76 -22.38 17.42
N ARG A 2 8.08 -22.89 18.61
CA ARG A 2 7.37 -22.56 19.88
C ARG A 2 7.83 -21.25 20.53
N THR A 3 9.02 -20.76 20.24
CA THR A 3 9.55 -19.51 20.80
C THR A 3 10.24 -18.67 19.71
N MET A 4 10.28 -17.35 19.90
CA MET A 4 10.91 -16.41 18.94
C MET A 4 12.44 -16.51 18.88
N ASN A 5 13.08 -17.17 19.84
CA ASN A 5 14.54 -17.25 19.99
C ASN A 5 15.17 -18.57 19.51
N GLU A 6 14.37 -19.58 19.17
CA GLU A 6 14.95 -20.82 18.63
C GLU A 6 15.13 -20.72 17.11
N PRO A 7 16.29 -21.20 16.58
CA PRO A 7 16.50 -21.28 15.15
C PRO A 7 15.43 -22.17 14.51
N CYS A 8 14.64 -21.57 13.65
CA CYS A 8 13.54 -22.23 12.97
C CYS A 8 13.84 -22.26 11.47
N LYS A 9 14.06 -23.44 10.92
CA LYS A 9 14.38 -23.65 9.49
C LYS A 9 13.42 -22.90 8.55
N LEU A 10 12.11 -22.82 8.91
CA LEU A 10 11.12 -22.07 8.12
C LEU A 10 11.38 -20.56 8.16
N ARG A 11 11.78 -20.01 9.30
CA ARG A 11 12.13 -18.58 9.40
C ARG A 11 13.41 -18.26 8.65
N GLU A 12 14.41 -19.15 8.75
CA GLU A 12 15.67 -19.02 8.01
C GLU A 12 15.43 -19.07 6.50
N SER A 13 14.57 -19.98 6.02
CA SER A 13 14.23 -20.05 4.59
C SER A 13 13.52 -18.79 4.09
N VAL A 14 12.60 -18.19 4.88
CA VAL A 14 11.99 -16.91 4.54
C VAL A 14 13.03 -15.80 4.49
N MET A 15 13.94 -15.74 5.46
CA MET A 15 15.00 -14.73 5.51
C MET A 15 16.00 -14.85 4.36
N ALA A 16 16.25 -16.07 3.86
CA ALA A 16 17.14 -16.34 2.73
C ALA A 16 16.45 -16.20 1.36
N CYS A 17 15.11 -16.22 1.31
CA CYS A 17 14.36 -16.13 0.06
C CYS A 17 14.60 -14.79 -0.65
N GLU A 18 15.04 -14.80 -1.90
CA GLU A 18 15.22 -13.60 -2.73
C GLU A 18 14.01 -13.32 -3.63
N GLY A 19 13.14 -14.30 -3.84
CA GLY A 19 11.91 -14.20 -4.63
C GLY A 19 10.68 -13.89 -3.79
N HIS A 20 9.51 -14.17 -4.38
CA HIS A 20 8.24 -14.03 -3.68
C HIS A 20 8.07 -15.12 -2.61
N ALA A 21 7.62 -14.75 -1.44
CA ALA A 21 7.34 -15.66 -0.33
C ALA A 21 5.96 -15.38 0.27
N LEU A 22 5.19 -16.43 0.49
CA LEU A 22 3.94 -16.38 1.24
C LEU A 22 4.15 -17.03 2.61
N VAL A 23 3.91 -16.27 3.68
CA VAL A 23 4.07 -16.74 5.06
C VAL A 23 2.69 -16.92 5.69
N ILE A 24 2.31 -18.15 5.95
CA ILE A 24 1.03 -18.50 6.57
C ILE A 24 1.28 -18.92 8.02
N GLY A 25 0.42 -18.44 8.93
CA GLY A 25 0.48 -18.80 10.34
C GLY A 25 -0.65 -18.16 11.15
N GLY A 26 -1.00 -18.75 12.27
CA GLY A 26 -2.05 -18.26 13.17
C GLY A 26 -1.69 -16.90 13.82
N PRO A 27 -2.66 -16.29 14.55
CA PRO A 27 -2.41 -15.11 15.36
C PRO A 27 -1.24 -15.33 16.33
N GLY A 28 -0.41 -14.32 16.55
CA GLY A 28 0.72 -14.42 17.49
C GLY A 28 1.92 -15.27 17.01
N SER A 29 1.90 -15.83 15.80
CA SER A 29 3.02 -16.66 15.30
C SER A 29 4.29 -15.85 14.93
N GLY A 30 4.24 -14.52 15.02
CA GLY A 30 5.37 -13.63 14.75
C GLY A 30 5.57 -13.31 13.27
N LYS A 31 4.54 -13.43 12.42
CA LYS A 31 4.60 -13.07 10.97
C LYS A 31 5.08 -11.64 10.76
N THR A 32 4.43 -10.68 11.41
CA THR A 32 4.76 -9.25 11.30
C THR A 32 6.21 -8.96 11.73
N THR A 33 6.67 -9.59 12.82
CA THR A 33 8.07 -9.46 13.28
C THR A 33 9.05 -10.05 12.27
N LEU A 34 8.74 -11.22 11.70
CA LEU A 34 9.57 -11.84 10.67
C LEU A 34 9.64 -10.97 9.41
N ALA A 35 8.49 -10.43 9.00
CA ALA A 35 8.38 -9.52 7.87
C ALA A 35 9.20 -8.24 8.08
N LEU A 36 9.12 -7.62 9.27
CA LEU A 36 9.93 -6.45 9.62
C LEU A 36 11.43 -6.77 9.58
N ARG A 37 11.85 -7.90 10.16
CA ARG A 37 13.25 -8.32 10.11
C ARG A 37 13.74 -8.59 8.70
N LYS A 38 12.89 -9.12 7.82
CA LYS A 38 13.21 -9.29 6.40
C LYS A 38 13.42 -7.93 5.71
N ALA A 39 12.57 -6.94 5.98
CA ALA A 39 12.76 -5.58 5.47
C ALA A 39 14.07 -4.96 5.97
N LEU A 40 14.33 -5.04 7.29
CA LEU A 40 15.56 -4.51 7.89
C LEU A 40 16.81 -5.22 7.36
N LYS A 41 16.74 -6.54 7.15
CA LYS A 41 17.83 -7.27 6.49
C LYS A 41 18.13 -6.70 5.11
N ARG A 42 17.10 -6.49 4.29
CA ARG A 42 17.28 -5.92 2.93
C ARG A 42 17.89 -4.52 2.96
N ILE A 43 17.55 -3.70 3.97
CA ILE A 43 18.14 -2.38 4.18
C ILE A 43 19.62 -2.52 4.54
N ARG A 44 19.96 -3.43 5.46
CA ARG A 44 21.35 -3.71 5.91
C ARG A 44 22.24 -4.32 4.83
N ASP A 45 21.66 -5.14 3.96
CA ASP A 45 22.35 -5.70 2.79
C ASP A 45 22.68 -4.62 1.73
N GLY A 46 22.12 -3.40 1.89
CA GLY A 46 22.37 -2.23 1.07
C GLY A 46 21.21 -1.90 0.15
N MET A 47 20.81 -0.63 0.19
CA MET A 47 19.84 -0.01 -0.74
C MET A 47 20.47 1.21 -1.39
N LEU A 48 20.05 1.50 -2.62
CA LEU A 48 20.49 2.71 -3.32
C LEU A 48 19.82 3.95 -2.70
N PRO A 49 20.42 5.15 -2.83
CA PRO A 49 19.77 6.38 -2.42
C PRO A 49 18.38 6.53 -3.05
N GLY A 50 17.39 6.88 -2.25
CA GLY A 50 15.99 7.02 -2.68
C GLY A 50 15.17 5.72 -2.73
N GLN A 51 15.79 4.57 -2.47
CA GLN A 51 15.07 3.30 -2.28
C GLN A 51 14.58 3.15 -0.83
N SER A 52 13.48 2.41 -0.67
CA SER A 52 12.95 2.03 0.64
C SER A 52 12.29 0.65 0.61
N ALA A 53 12.31 -0.05 1.74
CA ALA A 53 11.48 -1.23 1.94
C ALA A 53 10.04 -0.78 2.18
N LEU A 54 9.11 -1.18 1.30
CA LEU A 54 7.70 -0.85 1.41
C LEU A 54 6.98 -1.89 2.26
N PHE A 55 6.28 -1.43 3.28
CA PHE A 55 5.45 -2.24 4.15
C PHE A 55 4.00 -1.76 4.08
N LEU A 56 3.12 -2.57 3.53
CA LEU A 56 1.71 -2.25 3.34
C LEU A 56 0.82 -3.05 4.29
N SER A 57 -0.12 -2.37 4.92
CA SER A 57 -1.15 -3.02 5.75
C SER A 57 -2.53 -2.43 5.48
N PHE A 58 -3.58 -3.18 5.86
CA PHE A 58 -4.96 -2.75 5.64
C PHE A 58 -5.44 -1.71 6.66
N SER A 59 -4.85 -1.65 7.86
CA SER A 59 -5.35 -0.76 8.91
C SER A 59 -4.30 0.18 9.46
N ARG A 60 -4.74 1.39 9.85
CA ARG A 60 -3.89 2.37 10.53
C ARG A 60 -3.35 1.84 11.86
N ALA A 61 -4.14 1.02 12.57
CA ALA A 61 -3.72 0.41 13.83
C ALA A 61 -2.57 -0.60 13.63
N ALA A 62 -2.62 -1.40 12.54
CA ALA A 62 -1.52 -2.28 12.18
C ALA A 62 -0.26 -1.48 11.79
N VAL A 63 -0.40 -0.44 10.96
CA VAL A 63 0.70 0.47 10.62
C VAL A 63 1.36 1.05 11.88
N ALA A 64 0.58 1.55 12.84
CA ALA A 64 1.12 2.10 14.09
C ALA A 64 1.93 1.04 14.87
N ARG A 65 1.41 -0.19 15.00
CA ARG A 65 2.12 -1.29 15.68
C ARG A 65 3.43 -1.66 14.99
N ILE A 66 3.46 -1.67 13.65
CA ILE A 66 4.66 -1.95 12.87
C ILE A 66 5.69 -0.83 13.06
N LEU A 67 5.26 0.43 13.04
CA LEU A 67 6.12 1.59 13.32
C LEU A 67 6.75 1.52 14.72
N ASP A 68 5.97 1.16 15.73
CA ASP A 68 6.50 1.02 17.10
C ASP A 68 7.48 -0.16 17.21
N ALA A 69 7.20 -1.29 16.56
CA ALA A 69 8.14 -2.40 16.48
C ALA A 69 9.43 -2.02 15.73
N ALA A 70 9.31 -1.26 14.65
CA ALA A 70 10.46 -0.77 13.89
C ALA A 70 11.36 0.12 14.72
N LYS A 71 10.80 1.04 15.53
CA LYS A 71 11.59 1.89 16.45
C LYS A 71 12.44 1.10 17.44
N LEU A 72 11.97 -0.07 17.86
CA LEU A 72 12.68 -0.93 18.82
C LEU A 72 13.77 -1.79 18.16
N GLU A 73 13.61 -2.15 16.88
CA GLU A 73 14.50 -3.10 16.18
C GLU A 73 15.45 -2.43 15.18
N SER A 74 15.35 -1.10 14.96
CA SER A 74 16.12 -0.39 13.93
C SER A 74 16.69 0.95 14.40
N THR A 75 17.76 1.37 13.73
CA THR A 75 18.36 2.69 13.87
C THR A 75 17.54 3.76 13.13
N LYS A 76 17.78 5.05 13.43
CA LYS A 76 17.13 6.15 12.71
C LYS A 76 17.37 6.10 11.19
N SER A 77 18.59 5.82 10.77
CA SER A 77 18.95 5.70 9.35
C SER A 77 18.21 4.56 8.67
N GLU A 78 18.00 3.42 9.34
CA GLU A 78 17.21 2.32 8.81
C GLU A 78 15.72 2.66 8.74
N GLN A 79 15.20 3.44 9.71
CA GLN A 79 13.80 3.90 9.70
C GLN A 79 13.51 4.84 8.51
N GLU A 80 14.45 5.67 8.10
CA GLU A 80 14.33 6.53 6.91
C GLU A 80 14.19 5.74 5.61
N GLN A 81 14.67 4.50 5.60
CA GLN A 81 14.56 3.56 4.48
C GLN A 81 13.37 2.58 4.61
N LEU A 82 12.53 2.75 5.63
CA LEU A 82 11.28 2.02 5.80
C LEU A 82 10.09 2.92 5.41
N SER A 83 9.31 2.48 4.43
CA SER A 83 8.04 3.10 4.06
C SER A 83 6.89 2.24 4.57
N ILE A 84 6.35 2.55 5.76
CA ILE A 84 5.28 1.77 6.39
C ILE A 84 3.98 2.56 6.27
N GLN A 85 3.00 2.04 5.52
CA GLN A 85 1.78 2.76 5.22
C GLN A 85 0.59 1.83 4.93
N THR A 86 -0.61 2.40 4.85
CA THR A 86 -1.78 1.64 4.40
C THR A 86 -1.82 1.55 2.88
N PHE A 87 -2.54 0.53 2.35
CA PHE A 87 -2.82 0.45 0.92
C PHE A 87 -3.46 1.74 0.37
N HIS A 88 -4.43 2.30 1.08
CA HIS A 88 -5.08 3.54 0.65
C HIS A 88 -4.10 4.71 0.57
N SER A 89 -3.18 4.85 1.53
CA SER A 89 -2.15 5.90 1.49
C SER A 89 -1.22 5.71 0.31
N PHE A 90 -0.77 4.48 0.05
CA PHE A 90 0.10 4.16 -1.07
C PHE A 90 -0.55 4.47 -2.43
N PHE A 91 -1.79 4.01 -2.63
CA PHE A 91 -2.52 4.29 -3.86
C PHE A 91 -2.83 5.78 -4.03
N TRP A 92 -3.18 6.47 -2.94
CA TRP A 92 -3.40 7.90 -2.96
C TRP A 92 -2.16 8.68 -3.38
N ASP A 93 -0.97 8.31 -2.88
CA ASP A 93 0.28 8.98 -3.26
C ASP A 93 0.60 8.79 -4.75
N ILE A 94 0.35 7.60 -5.30
CA ILE A 94 0.49 7.34 -6.73
C ILE A 94 -0.49 8.18 -7.55
N LEU A 95 -1.77 8.17 -7.18
CA LEU A 95 -2.81 8.91 -7.91
C LEU A 95 -2.57 10.41 -7.85
N LYS A 96 -2.29 10.95 -6.66
CA LYS A 96 -2.02 12.38 -6.47
C LYS A 96 -0.86 12.89 -7.33
N ALA A 97 0.15 12.04 -7.55
CA ALA A 97 1.30 12.40 -8.35
C ALA A 97 1.09 12.20 -9.87
N HIS A 98 0.25 11.24 -10.28
CA HIS A 98 0.27 10.76 -11.67
C HIS A 98 -1.12 10.58 -12.31
N ALA A 99 -2.23 10.91 -11.65
CA ALA A 99 -3.58 10.71 -12.21
C ALA A 99 -3.84 11.48 -13.51
N TYR A 100 -3.06 12.53 -13.78
CA TYR A 100 -3.11 13.23 -15.07
C TYR A 100 -2.83 12.33 -16.28
N LEU A 101 -2.11 11.21 -16.08
CA LEU A 101 -1.90 10.19 -17.13
C LEU A 101 -3.18 9.39 -17.42
N LEU A 102 -4.18 9.44 -16.56
CA LEU A 102 -5.53 8.90 -16.80
C LEU A 102 -6.49 9.95 -17.36
N GLY A 103 -6.06 11.21 -17.52
CA GLY A 103 -6.88 12.33 -17.97
C GLY A 103 -7.50 13.15 -16.84
N ALA A 104 -7.23 12.82 -15.58
CA ALA A 104 -7.71 13.58 -14.43
C ALA A 104 -6.91 14.89 -14.22
N PRO A 105 -7.48 15.89 -13.54
CA PRO A 105 -6.76 17.12 -13.21
C PRO A 105 -5.54 16.87 -12.32
N HIS A 106 -4.54 17.76 -12.37
CA HIS A 106 -3.35 17.68 -11.52
C HIS A 106 -3.63 17.76 -10.02
N ARG A 107 -4.75 18.38 -9.63
CA ARG A 107 -5.17 18.48 -8.24
C ARG A 107 -6.31 17.51 -7.98
N LEU A 108 -6.02 16.51 -7.15
CA LEU A 108 -7.05 15.59 -6.68
C LEU A 108 -7.52 15.97 -5.28
N SER A 109 -8.77 15.68 -5.02
CA SER A 109 -9.39 15.72 -3.69
C SER A 109 -10.17 14.43 -3.42
N ILE A 110 -10.26 14.07 -2.15
CA ILE A 110 -10.99 12.86 -1.76
C ILE A 110 -12.46 13.19 -1.67
N LEU A 111 -13.28 12.41 -2.35
CA LEU A 111 -14.73 12.43 -2.20
C LEU A 111 -15.08 11.66 -0.91
N LEU A 112 -15.45 12.38 0.12
CA LEU A 112 -15.78 11.79 1.40
C LEU A 112 -17.14 11.05 1.36
N PRO A 113 -17.36 10.01 2.17
CA PRO A 113 -18.58 9.21 2.13
C PRO A 113 -19.88 10.02 2.33
N HIS A 114 -19.85 11.09 3.12
CA HIS A 114 -21.02 11.96 3.31
C HIS A 114 -21.32 12.83 2.08
N ASP A 115 -20.29 13.32 1.38
CA ASP A 115 -20.45 14.06 0.12
C ASP A 115 -20.92 13.13 -0.99
N GLU A 116 -20.33 11.92 -1.05
CA GLU A 116 -20.73 10.89 -2.00
C GLU A 116 -22.21 10.53 -1.83
N LYS A 117 -22.64 10.30 -0.58
CA LYS A 117 -24.05 10.03 -0.26
C LYS A 117 -24.97 11.18 -0.65
N ALA A 118 -24.55 12.43 -0.44
CA ALA A 118 -25.33 13.60 -0.85
C ALA A 118 -25.46 13.71 -2.37
N LEU A 119 -24.39 13.40 -3.12
CA LEU A 119 -24.36 13.47 -4.59
C LEU A 119 -25.12 12.31 -5.27
N SER A 120 -25.10 11.13 -4.64
CA SER A 120 -25.83 9.94 -5.13
C SER A 120 -27.30 9.92 -4.72
N GLY A 121 -27.72 10.81 -3.80
CA GLY A 121 -29.04 10.70 -3.17
C GLY A 121 -29.18 9.49 -2.24
N GLY A 122 -28.07 8.83 -1.89
CA GLY A 122 -28.04 7.63 -1.06
C GLY A 122 -28.33 6.33 -1.82
N LEU A 123 -28.23 6.34 -3.15
CA LEU A 123 -28.40 5.16 -4.02
C LEU A 123 -27.48 4.00 -3.58
N ARG A 124 -28.00 2.79 -3.76
CA ARG A 124 -27.26 1.53 -3.58
C ARG A 124 -27.14 0.83 -4.93
N ASP A 125 -26.30 -0.18 -5.01
CA ASP A 125 -26.04 -0.99 -6.20
C ASP A 125 -27.27 -1.72 -6.77
N GLU A 126 -28.33 -1.88 -5.96
CA GLU A 126 -29.60 -2.49 -6.35
C GLU A 126 -30.64 -1.48 -6.84
N ASP A 127 -30.38 -0.17 -6.68
CA ASP A 127 -31.35 0.89 -6.97
C ASP A 127 -31.33 1.30 -8.46
N GLU A 128 -32.49 1.68 -8.98
CA GLU A 128 -32.59 2.30 -10.29
C GLU A 128 -31.82 3.64 -10.31
N GLY A 129 -30.98 3.84 -11.34
CA GLY A 129 -30.11 5.02 -11.44
C GLY A 129 -28.68 4.78 -10.91
N TRP A 130 -28.34 3.56 -10.42
CA TRP A 130 -26.99 3.24 -9.98
C TRP A 130 -25.96 3.35 -11.11
N ASP A 131 -26.26 2.87 -12.31
CA ASP A 131 -25.37 2.97 -13.47
C ASP A 131 -25.08 4.41 -13.86
N GLU A 132 -26.08 5.30 -13.82
CA GLU A 132 -25.90 6.73 -14.05
C GLU A 132 -25.03 7.37 -12.96
N TRP A 133 -25.18 6.93 -11.72
CA TRP A 133 -24.30 7.35 -10.63
C TRP A 133 -22.86 6.92 -10.86
N LEU A 134 -22.58 5.70 -11.32
CA LEU A 134 -21.23 5.24 -11.64
C LEU A 134 -20.59 6.09 -12.74
N VAL A 135 -21.33 6.43 -13.79
CA VAL A 135 -20.86 7.34 -14.84
C VAL A 135 -20.57 8.74 -14.29
N LYS A 136 -21.46 9.28 -13.43
CA LYS A 136 -21.24 10.57 -12.78
C LYS A 136 -19.99 10.54 -11.87
N ARG A 137 -19.78 9.47 -11.14
CA ARG A 137 -18.60 9.23 -10.29
C ARG A 137 -17.29 9.27 -11.08
N GLU A 138 -17.30 8.65 -12.27
CA GLU A 138 -16.14 8.68 -13.17
C GLU A 138 -15.87 10.11 -13.68
N ARG A 139 -16.91 10.85 -14.03
CA ARG A 139 -16.78 12.27 -14.43
C ARG A 139 -16.25 13.14 -13.28
N LEU A 140 -16.72 12.94 -12.05
CA LEU A 140 -16.18 13.64 -10.87
C LEU A 140 -14.67 13.44 -10.74
N PHE A 141 -14.18 12.24 -11.02
CA PHE A 141 -12.74 11.96 -11.00
C PHE A 141 -12.01 12.62 -12.19
N LEU A 142 -12.49 12.41 -13.41
CA LEU A 142 -11.80 12.85 -14.63
C LEU A 142 -11.89 14.35 -14.88
N GLU A 143 -13.00 15.00 -14.51
CA GLU A 143 -13.24 16.42 -14.79
C GLU A 143 -12.96 17.33 -13.59
N GLU A 144 -13.31 16.89 -12.38
CA GLU A 144 -13.19 17.69 -11.15
C GLU A 144 -12.04 17.24 -10.23
N GLY A 145 -11.42 16.08 -10.50
CA GLY A 145 -10.38 15.51 -9.65
C GLY A 145 -10.87 15.01 -8.28
N ARG A 146 -12.17 14.68 -8.17
CA ARG A 146 -12.79 14.18 -6.94
C ARG A 146 -12.92 12.67 -7.01
N ILE A 147 -12.24 11.93 -6.14
CA ILE A 147 -12.19 10.48 -6.18
C ILE A 147 -12.58 9.85 -4.84
N ALA A 148 -13.46 8.85 -4.85
CA ALA A 148 -13.87 8.10 -3.67
C ALA A 148 -12.82 7.02 -3.30
N PHE A 149 -12.80 6.61 -2.03
CA PHE A 149 -11.78 5.70 -1.48
C PHE A 149 -11.70 4.35 -2.18
N ASP A 150 -12.82 3.76 -2.54
CA ASP A 150 -12.90 2.45 -3.21
C ASP A 150 -12.36 2.50 -4.65
N LEU A 151 -12.27 3.69 -5.25
CA LEU A 151 -11.69 3.90 -6.57
C LEU A 151 -10.16 4.08 -6.56
N PHE A 152 -9.53 4.16 -5.40
CA PHE A 152 -8.07 4.34 -5.32
C PHE A 152 -7.32 3.14 -5.91
N ALA A 153 -7.65 1.93 -5.46
CA ALA A 153 -6.96 0.72 -5.92
C ALA A 153 -7.15 0.45 -7.43
N PRO A 154 -8.39 0.45 -7.98
CA PRO A 154 -8.57 0.21 -9.41
C PRO A 154 -7.90 1.27 -10.28
N ASN A 155 -7.98 2.55 -9.93
CA ASN A 155 -7.35 3.61 -10.73
C ASN A 155 -5.82 3.60 -10.61
N ALA A 156 -5.25 3.37 -9.44
CA ALA A 156 -3.79 3.23 -9.28
C ALA A 156 -3.27 2.00 -10.05
N THR A 157 -4.00 0.89 -10.04
CA THR A 157 -3.66 -0.32 -10.80
C THR A 157 -3.72 -0.05 -12.32
N ALA A 158 -4.78 0.61 -12.80
CA ALA A 158 -4.89 1.00 -14.20
C ALA A 158 -3.77 1.93 -14.63
N LEU A 159 -3.38 2.86 -13.78
CA LEU A 159 -2.28 3.80 -14.01
C LEU A 159 -0.93 3.07 -14.15
N LEU A 160 -0.62 2.17 -13.20
CA LEU A 160 0.61 1.37 -13.25
C LEU A 160 0.63 0.42 -14.44
N ALA A 161 -0.51 -0.16 -14.83
CA ALA A 161 -0.61 -1.04 -15.99
C ALA A 161 -0.42 -0.29 -17.33
N ARG A 162 -0.87 0.97 -17.41
CA ARG A 162 -0.74 1.81 -18.63
C ARG A 162 0.63 2.46 -18.79
N SER A 163 1.39 2.62 -17.71
CA SER A 163 2.67 3.33 -17.70
C SER A 163 3.81 2.43 -17.25
N SER A 164 4.45 1.72 -18.18
CA SER A 164 5.63 0.91 -17.91
C SER A 164 6.77 1.69 -17.21
N PRO A 165 7.07 2.95 -17.55
CA PRO A 165 8.07 3.72 -16.83
C PRO A 165 7.68 3.99 -15.37
N LEU A 166 6.40 4.27 -15.07
CA LEU A 166 5.93 4.48 -13.71
C LEU A 166 5.99 3.19 -12.89
N LEU A 167 5.58 2.07 -13.49
CA LEU A 167 5.68 0.76 -12.86
C LEU A 167 7.14 0.43 -12.53
N ALA A 168 8.06 0.59 -13.48
CA ALA A 168 9.49 0.34 -13.30
C ALA A 168 10.09 1.26 -12.22
N SER A 169 9.75 2.55 -12.23
CA SER A 169 10.19 3.51 -11.21
C SER A 169 9.68 3.14 -9.82
N THR A 170 8.42 2.73 -9.69
CA THR A 170 7.83 2.28 -8.43
C THR A 170 8.51 1.02 -7.92
N ALA A 171 8.74 0.03 -8.78
CA ALA A 171 9.45 -1.19 -8.45
C ALA A 171 10.92 -0.93 -8.06
N HIS A 172 11.59 -0.01 -8.77
CA HIS A 172 12.96 0.39 -8.43
C HIS A 172 13.04 1.08 -7.07
N ARG A 173 12.08 1.96 -6.78
CA ARG A 173 11.99 2.67 -5.48
C ARG A 173 11.74 1.72 -4.31
N HIS A 174 11.02 0.63 -4.54
CA HIS A 174 10.66 -0.35 -3.52
C HIS A 174 11.14 -1.76 -3.89
N PRO A 175 12.48 -2.03 -3.76
CA PRO A 175 13.06 -3.31 -4.16
C PRO A 175 12.58 -4.48 -3.29
N ILE A 176 11.92 -4.21 -2.19
CA ILE A 176 11.17 -5.18 -1.40
C ILE A 176 9.83 -4.55 -1.00
N THR A 177 8.75 -5.28 -1.25
CA THR A 177 7.40 -4.93 -0.80
C THR A 177 6.85 -6.05 0.06
N ILE A 178 6.41 -5.70 1.24
CA ILE A 178 5.81 -6.60 2.22
C ILE A 178 4.36 -6.21 2.42
N VAL A 179 3.48 -7.20 2.39
CA VAL A 179 2.05 -7.05 2.68
C VAL A 179 1.73 -7.81 3.94
N ASP A 180 1.18 -7.13 4.94
CA ASP A 180 0.75 -7.69 6.23
C ASP A 180 -0.72 -7.34 6.50
N GLU A 181 -1.45 -8.30 7.01
CA GLU A 181 -2.88 -8.17 7.31
C GLU A 181 -3.15 -7.36 8.60
#